data_5cc94ae3db3a148726b8f563d5e5153a
#
_entry.id   5cc94ae3db3a148726b8f563d5e5153a
#
_cell.length_a   1.000
_cell.length_b   1.000
_cell.length_c   1.000
_cell.angle_alpha   90.00
_cell.angle_beta   90.00
_cell.angle_gamma   90.00
#
_symmetry.space_group_name_H-M   'P 1'
#
loop_
_entity.id
_entity.type
_entity.pdbx_description
1 polymer ?
#
loop_
_entity_poly.entity_id
_entity_poly.type
_entity_poly.pdbx_seq_one_letter_code
_entity_poly.pdbx_strand_id
1 'polypeptide(L)'
;VLGRIVVAYTLLPRYYDGGLVTAYALLETRFGLATRRLASIVFMVTRGLADSVRVFATAIPIALILNGVVPKPLVMPLAVLILGTLTIVYTYRGGMRAVVWTEILQAAVYIVGGISAIVLLGRASPNGWGAIVDSALAAGKLNFIDWHLGFDRAHTVFAGLIGGAFLAMASHGADQLIVQRLLSSRSLRDARVAVIGSGVVVFLQFTLFLFVGIGLWSLYQGRVFTTPDSVFPTFIIEQMPHGLIGLLLAAILAATMSTHSGAINSLAAAATHDLYLPLT
;
A
#
# COMPACT_ATOMS: atom_id res chain seq x y z
N VAL A 1 11.29 0.13 9.41
CA VAL A 1 12.70 0.22 8.95
C VAL A 1 13.48 -1.01 9.37
N LEU A 2 13.51 -1.39 10.68
CA LEU A 2 14.34 -2.50 11.20
C LEU A 2 14.16 -3.82 10.43
N GLY A 3 12.93 -4.30 10.23
CA GLY A 3 12.67 -5.53 9.47
C GLY A 3 13.16 -5.47 8.03
N ARG A 4 13.13 -4.29 7.39
CA ARG A 4 13.67 -4.11 6.04
C ARG A 4 15.20 -4.16 6.01
N ILE A 5 15.88 -3.69 7.07
CA ILE A 5 17.33 -3.84 7.22
C ILE A 5 17.67 -5.33 7.33
N VAL A 6 16.94 -6.08 8.16
CA VAL A 6 17.16 -7.53 8.28
C VAL A 6 16.98 -8.21 6.91
N VAL A 7 15.90 -7.93 6.17
CA VAL A 7 15.68 -8.47 4.82
C VAL A 7 16.84 -8.13 3.87
N ALA A 8 17.30 -6.87 3.89
CA ALA A 8 18.37 -6.38 3.02
C ALA A 8 19.71 -7.15 3.19
N TYR A 9 19.99 -7.57 4.41
CA TYR A 9 21.28 -8.22 4.73
C TYR A 9 21.18 -9.73 4.92
N THR A 10 20.00 -10.31 5.09
CA THR A 10 19.83 -11.76 5.29
C THR A 10 19.19 -12.48 4.10
N LEU A 11 18.06 -11.98 3.58
CA LEU A 11 17.30 -12.65 2.53
C LEU A 11 17.69 -12.21 1.13
N LEU A 12 17.85 -10.90 0.89
CA LEU A 12 18.20 -10.40 -0.45
C LEU A 12 19.49 -11.01 -1.03
N PRO A 13 20.60 -11.15 -0.27
CA PRO A 13 21.79 -11.81 -0.81
C PRO A 13 21.50 -13.21 -1.33
N ARG A 14 20.73 -14.00 -0.59
CA ARG A 14 20.40 -15.39 -0.96
C ARG A 14 19.54 -15.46 -2.23
N TYR A 15 18.67 -14.48 -2.46
CA TYR A 15 17.91 -14.40 -3.68
C TYR A 15 18.75 -14.05 -4.89
N TYR A 16 19.73 -13.13 -4.73
CA TYR A 16 20.63 -12.72 -5.80
C TYR A 16 21.69 -13.78 -6.13
N ASP A 17 22.29 -14.42 -5.11
CA ASP A 17 23.30 -15.47 -5.30
C ASP A 17 22.70 -16.70 -5.99
N GLY A 18 21.40 -16.99 -5.77
CA GLY A 18 20.69 -18.11 -6.39
C GLY A 18 20.15 -17.82 -7.79
N GLY A 19 20.20 -16.57 -8.29
CA GLY A 19 19.55 -16.17 -9.54
C GLY A 19 18.05 -16.47 -9.55
N LEU A 20 17.39 -16.38 -8.39
CA LEU A 20 16.02 -16.83 -8.19
C LEU A 20 15.01 -15.84 -8.80
N VAL A 21 13.98 -16.38 -9.43
CA VAL A 21 12.89 -15.59 -10.01
C VAL A 21 11.74 -15.39 -9.02
N THR A 22 11.54 -16.36 -8.11
CA THR A 22 10.50 -16.29 -7.09
C THR A 22 11.10 -16.42 -5.68
N ALA A 23 10.44 -15.79 -4.70
CA ALA A 23 10.81 -15.93 -3.29
C ALA A 23 10.75 -17.40 -2.82
N TYR A 24 9.83 -18.19 -3.39
CA TYR A 24 9.58 -19.56 -2.98
C TYR A 24 10.59 -20.55 -3.56
N ALA A 25 11.28 -20.20 -4.63
CA ALA A 25 12.39 -20.99 -5.15
C ALA A 25 13.53 -21.16 -4.14
N LEU A 26 13.69 -20.19 -3.21
CA LEU A 26 14.64 -20.33 -2.10
C LEU A 26 14.29 -21.52 -1.16
N LEU A 27 13.01 -21.80 -0.99
CA LEU A 27 12.57 -22.90 -0.14
C LEU A 27 12.88 -24.27 -0.76
N GLU A 28 12.88 -24.36 -2.09
CA GLU A 28 13.21 -25.60 -2.80
C GLU A 28 14.62 -26.08 -2.51
N THR A 29 15.60 -25.16 -2.47
CA THR A 29 17.01 -25.49 -2.23
C THR A 29 17.25 -26.18 -0.89
N ARG A 30 16.37 -25.98 0.09
CA ARG A 30 16.54 -26.50 1.45
C ARG A 30 15.47 -27.52 1.85
N PHE A 31 14.25 -27.39 1.34
CA PHE A 31 13.09 -28.18 1.76
C PHE A 31 12.42 -28.93 0.60
N GLY A 32 12.96 -28.82 -0.61
CA GLY A 32 12.46 -29.53 -1.77
C GLY A 32 11.28 -28.88 -2.47
N LEU A 33 10.97 -29.39 -3.67
CA LEU A 33 9.97 -28.84 -4.59
C LEU A 33 8.54 -28.79 -4.01
N ALA A 34 8.18 -29.75 -3.16
CA ALA A 34 6.85 -29.77 -2.52
C ALA A 34 6.61 -28.54 -1.65
N THR A 35 7.63 -28.11 -0.90
CA THR A 35 7.55 -26.91 -0.05
C THR A 35 7.44 -25.63 -0.87
N ARG A 36 8.19 -25.54 -1.98
CA ARG A 36 8.07 -24.41 -2.92
C ARG A 36 6.66 -24.30 -3.47
N ARG A 37 6.08 -25.40 -3.97
CA ARG A 37 4.72 -25.45 -4.51
C ARG A 37 3.67 -25.08 -3.47
N LEU A 38 3.78 -25.63 -2.26
CA LEU A 38 2.85 -25.33 -1.17
C LEU A 38 2.88 -23.84 -0.84
N ALA A 39 4.06 -23.26 -0.64
CA ALA A 39 4.22 -21.84 -0.33
C ALA A 39 3.66 -20.95 -1.45
N SER A 40 3.89 -21.31 -2.71
CA SER A 40 3.36 -20.59 -3.87
C SER A 40 1.84 -20.67 -3.95
N ILE A 41 1.23 -21.83 -3.69
CA ILE A 41 -0.23 -21.99 -3.64
C ILE A 41 -0.84 -21.14 -2.52
N VAL A 42 -0.25 -21.19 -1.32
CA VAL A 42 -0.71 -20.37 -0.18
C VAL A 42 -0.63 -18.88 -0.53
N PHE A 43 0.46 -18.44 -1.14
CA PHE A 43 0.58 -17.06 -1.62
C PHE A 43 -0.50 -16.71 -2.64
N MET A 44 -0.72 -17.54 -3.65
CA MET A 44 -1.71 -17.28 -4.69
C MET A 44 -3.13 -17.16 -4.12
N VAL A 45 -3.50 -18.05 -3.21
CA VAL A 45 -4.82 -18.03 -2.55
C VAL A 45 -4.97 -16.78 -1.68
N THR A 46 -4.02 -16.54 -0.78
CA THR A 46 -4.08 -15.38 0.13
C THR A 46 -4.02 -14.06 -0.61
N ARG A 47 -3.18 -13.97 -1.64
CA ARG A 47 -3.06 -12.78 -2.48
C ARG A 47 -4.32 -12.54 -3.31
N GLY A 48 -4.86 -13.59 -3.93
CA GLY A 48 -6.10 -13.51 -4.70
C GLY A 48 -7.28 -13.03 -3.84
N LEU A 49 -7.44 -13.57 -2.63
CA LEU A 49 -8.47 -13.14 -1.68
C LEU A 49 -8.28 -11.67 -1.24
N ALA A 50 -7.05 -11.30 -0.85
CA ALA A 50 -6.77 -9.91 -0.44
C ALA A 50 -6.99 -8.90 -1.58
N ASP A 51 -6.63 -9.27 -2.80
CA ASP A 51 -6.77 -8.39 -3.96
C ASP A 51 -8.23 -8.29 -4.44
N SER A 52 -9.02 -9.36 -4.32
CA SER A 52 -10.45 -9.33 -4.67
C SER A 52 -11.23 -8.31 -3.83
N VAL A 53 -10.96 -8.20 -2.52
CA VAL A 53 -11.56 -7.19 -1.65
C VAL A 53 -11.19 -5.77 -2.11
N ARG A 54 -9.92 -5.57 -2.49
CA ARG A 54 -9.43 -4.27 -2.96
C ARG A 54 -10.05 -3.89 -4.31
N VAL A 55 -10.12 -4.82 -5.25
CA VAL A 55 -10.76 -4.62 -6.57
C VAL A 55 -12.22 -4.27 -6.39
N PHE A 56 -12.93 -4.98 -5.51
CA PHE A 56 -14.34 -4.69 -5.20
C PHE A 56 -14.51 -3.25 -4.67
N ALA A 57 -13.72 -2.85 -3.67
CA ALA A 57 -13.78 -1.50 -3.12
C ALA A 57 -13.50 -0.41 -4.18
N THR A 58 -12.54 -0.66 -5.09
CA THR A 58 -12.19 0.29 -6.16
C THR A 58 -13.23 0.32 -7.28
N ALA A 59 -13.98 -0.75 -7.47
CA ALA A 59 -15.06 -0.78 -8.46
C ALA A 59 -16.27 0.08 -8.04
N ILE A 60 -16.43 0.42 -6.76
CA ILE A 60 -17.56 1.21 -6.25
C ILE A 60 -17.74 2.56 -6.99
N PRO A 61 -16.72 3.40 -7.19
CA PRO A 61 -16.87 4.64 -7.95
C PRO A 61 -17.34 4.40 -9.39
N ILE A 62 -16.85 3.36 -10.05
CA ILE A 62 -17.29 2.98 -11.41
C ILE A 62 -18.74 2.50 -11.38
N ALA A 63 -19.10 1.71 -10.38
CA ALA A 63 -20.48 1.23 -10.19
C ALA A 63 -21.46 2.40 -9.98
N LEU A 64 -21.05 3.46 -9.26
CA LEU A 64 -21.87 4.66 -9.10
C LEU A 64 -22.15 5.38 -10.44
N ILE A 65 -21.15 5.43 -11.33
CA ILE A 65 -21.30 6.01 -12.66
C ILE A 65 -22.25 5.15 -13.53
N LEU A 66 -22.18 3.82 -13.41
CA LEU A 66 -23.02 2.88 -14.15
C LEU A 66 -24.45 2.79 -13.61
N ASN A 67 -24.69 3.29 -12.40
CA ASN A 67 -26.00 3.22 -11.77
C ASN A 67 -27.03 4.07 -12.55
N GLY A 68 -28.12 3.46 -12.95
CA GLY A 68 -29.13 4.08 -13.80
C GLY A 68 -28.90 3.92 -15.33
N VAL A 69 -27.70 3.50 -15.74
CA VAL A 69 -27.35 3.22 -17.13
C VAL A 69 -27.52 1.71 -17.45
N VAL A 70 -27.25 0.87 -16.44
CA VAL A 70 -27.24 -0.59 -16.57
C VAL A 70 -28.19 -1.19 -15.51
N PRO A 71 -28.82 -2.36 -15.78
CA PRO A 71 -29.64 -3.06 -14.78
C PRO A 71 -28.87 -3.30 -13.46
N LYS A 72 -29.51 -3.03 -12.32
CA LYS A 72 -28.88 -3.09 -10.98
C LYS A 72 -28.01 -4.34 -10.72
N PRO A 73 -28.44 -5.58 -11.07
CA PRO A 73 -27.60 -6.76 -10.80
C PRO A 73 -26.31 -6.81 -11.61
N LEU A 74 -26.22 -6.08 -12.73
CA LEU A 74 -25.04 -6.05 -13.60
C LEU A 74 -24.08 -4.89 -13.28
N VAL A 75 -24.49 -3.92 -12.48
CA VAL A 75 -23.68 -2.72 -12.18
C VAL A 75 -22.32 -3.07 -11.59
N MET A 76 -22.28 -3.83 -10.51
CA MET A 76 -21.01 -4.20 -9.86
C MET A 76 -20.19 -5.19 -10.67
N PRO A 77 -20.75 -6.27 -11.24
CA PRO A 77 -19.99 -7.15 -12.12
C PRO A 77 -19.34 -6.43 -13.30
N LEU A 78 -20.07 -5.51 -13.94
CA LEU A 78 -19.55 -4.74 -15.06
C LEU A 78 -18.47 -3.75 -14.63
N ALA A 79 -18.64 -3.09 -13.46
CA ALA A 79 -17.60 -2.21 -12.91
C ALA A 79 -16.29 -2.96 -12.64
N VAL A 80 -16.36 -4.16 -12.05
CA VAL A 80 -15.20 -5.04 -11.82
C VAL A 80 -14.59 -5.49 -13.13
N LEU A 81 -15.41 -5.87 -14.12
CA LEU A 81 -14.94 -6.29 -15.43
C LEU A 81 -14.20 -5.16 -16.16
N ILE A 82 -14.75 -3.94 -16.15
CA ILE A 82 -14.11 -2.76 -16.74
C ILE A 82 -12.76 -2.50 -16.08
N LEU A 83 -12.72 -2.45 -14.75
CA LEU A 83 -11.49 -2.22 -13.99
C LEU A 83 -10.44 -3.29 -14.29
N GLY A 84 -10.85 -4.56 -14.24
CA GLY A 84 -9.96 -5.70 -14.54
C GLY A 84 -9.42 -5.67 -15.96
N THR A 85 -10.28 -5.43 -16.94
CA THR A 85 -9.88 -5.35 -18.36
C THR A 85 -8.89 -4.21 -18.61
N LEU A 86 -9.18 -3.01 -18.09
CA LEU A 86 -8.27 -1.87 -18.20
C LEU A 86 -6.91 -2.17 -17.55
N THR A 87 -6.93 -2.81 -16.38
CA THR A 87 -5.69 -3.20 -15.67
C THR A 87 -4.90 -4.22 -16.48
N ILE A 88 -5.54 -5.25 -17.05
CA ILE A 88 -4.87 -6.27 -17.87
C ILE A 88 -4.24 -5.64 -19.12
N VAL A 89 -4.99 -4.80 -19.84
CA VAL A 89 -4.49 -4.13 -21.05
C VAL A 89 -3.28 -3.25 -20.74
N TYR A 90 -3.37 -2.46 -19.68
CA TYR A 90 -2.28 -1.61 -19.21
C TYR A 90 -1.05 -2.45 -18.81
N THR A 91 -1.26 -3.51 -18.02
CA THR A 91 -0.18 -4.39 -17.52
C THR A 91 0.51 -5.13 -18.66
N TYR A 92 -0.26 -5.68 -19.60
CA TYR A 92 0.26 -6.45 -20.73
C TYR A 92 1.12 -5.59 -21.66
N ARG A 93 0.69 -4.37 -21.97
CA ARG A 93 1.43 -3.46 -22.85
C ARG A 93 2.59 -2.75 -22.16
N GLY A 94 2.43 -2.39 -20.89
CA GLY A 94 3.37 -1.55 -20.16
C GLY A 94 4.46 -2.31 -19.38
N GLY A 95 4.20 -3.55 -19.03
CA GLY A 95 5.10 -4.37 -18.23
C GLY A 95 5.46 -3.73 -16.86
N MET A 96 6.45 -4.28 -16.20
CA MET A 96 6.90 -3.81 -14.87
C MET A 96 7.41 -2.36 -14.90
N ARG A 97 8.01 -1.93 -16.01
CA ARG A 97 8.54 -0.56 -16.12
C ARG A 97 7.45 0.49 -16.07
N ALA A 98 6.33 0.26 -16.76
CA ALA A 98 5.19 1.19 -16.72
C ALA A 98 4.55 1.23 -15.34
N VAL A 99 4.43 0.09 -14.65
CA VAL A 99 3.94 0.02 -13.27
C VAL A 99 4.78 0.89 -12.34
N VAL A 100 6.11 0.76 -12.39
CA VAL A 100 7.02 1.54 -11.54
C VAL A 100 6.89 3.05 -11.80
N TRP A 101 6.82 3.47 -13.09
CA TRP A 101 6.68 4.90 -13.41
C TRP A 101 5.34 5.49 -12.94
N THR A 102 4.26 4.74 -13.08
CA THR A 102 2.96 5.19 -12.58
C THR A 102 2.93 5.28 -11.05
N GLU A 103 3.59 4.35 -10.34
CA GLU A 103 3.73 4.40 -8.89
C GLU A 103 4.53 5.62 -8.40
N ILE A 104 5.58 6.02 -9.11
CA ILE A 104 6.36 7.22 -8.81
C ILE A 104 5.47 8.47 -8.92
N LEU A 105 4.71 8.59 -10.03
CA LEU A 105 3.80 9.71 -10.23
C LEU A 105 2.71 9.75 -9.14
N GLN A 106 2.13 8.61 -8.80
CA GLN A 106 1.13 8.49 -7.73
C GLN A 106 1.70 8.90 -6.38
N ALA A 107 2.92 8.44 -6.05
CA ALA A 107 3.60 8.83 -4.82
C ALA A 107 3.80 10.36 -4.75
N ALA A 108 4.21 10.99 -5.86
CA ALA A 108 4.34 12.44 -5.94
C ALA A 108 3.00 13.15 -5.69
N VAL A 109 1.90 12.69 -6.31
CA VAL A 109 0.56 13.25 -6.09
C VAL A 109 0.09 13.07 -4.64
N TYR A 110 0.36 11.93 -4.02
CA TYR A 110 0.08 11.71 -2.60
C TYR A 110 0.80 12.69 -1.69
N ILE A 111 2.09 12.91 -1.92
CA ILE A 111 2.90 13.85 -1.13
C ILE A 111 2.38 15.28 -1.32
N VAL A 112 2.14 15.70 -2.56
CA VAL A 112 1.57 17.02 -2.86
C VAL A 112 0.20 17.19 -2.21
N GLY A 113 -0.67 16.18 -2.27
CA GLY A 113 -1.97 16.18 -1.61
C GLY A 113 -1.86 16.30 -0.09
N GLY A 114 -0.95 15.54 0.53
CA GLY A 114 -0.70 15.61 1.97
C GLY A 114 -0.15 16.97 2.42
N ILE A 115 0.80 17.54 1.68
CA ILE A 115 1.34 18.88 1.95
C ILE A 115 0.24 19.94 1.78
N SER A 116 -0.55 19.85 0.70
CA SER A 116 -1.68 20.77 0.47
C SER A 116 -2.70 20.68 1.60
N ALA A 117 -2.99 19.49 2.10
CA ALA A 117 -3.88 19.30 3.26
C ALA A 117 -3.33 19.99 4.50
N ILE A 118 -2.04 19.86 4.81
CA ILE A 118 -1.40 20.55 5.94
C ILE A 118 -1.53 22.06 5.81
N VAL A 119 -1.26 22.62 4.62
CA VAL A 119 -1.37 24.05 4.38
C VAL A 119 -2.82 24.55 4.55
N LEU A 120 -3.78 23.82 3.98
CA LEU A 120 -5.19 24.21 4.06
C LEU A 120 -5.75 24.06 5.48
N LEU A 121 -5.39 23.03 6.21
CA LEU A 121 -5.77 22.85 7.62
C LEU A 121 -5.22 23.98 8.51
N GLY A 122 -3.96 24.37 8.30
CA GLY A 122 -3.40 25.51 9.01
C GLY A 122 -4.09 26.83 8.69
N ARG A 123 -4.55 27.03 7.43
CA ARG A 123 -5.31 28.23 7.04
C ARG A 123 -6.76 28.21 7.54
N ALA A 124 -7.36 27.05 7.68
CA ALA A 124 -8.73 26.90 8.19
C ALA A 124 -8.82 27.14 9.70
N SER A 125 -7.72 27.01 10.45
CA SER A 125 -7.68 27.31 11.88
C SER A 125 -7.44 28.79 12.13
N PRO A 126 -8.20 29.47 13.03
CA PRO A 126 -8.07 30.90 13.29
C PRO A 126 -6.67 31.35 13.71
N ASN A 127 -5.94 30.50 14.44
CA ASN A 127 -4.56 30.76 14.90
C ASN A 127 -3.54 29.79 14.26
N GLY A 128 -3.87 29.24 13.09
CA GLY A 128 -2.99 28.34 12.37
C GLY A 128 -2.67 27.03 13.11
N TRP A 129 -1.52 26.46 12.81
CA TRP A 129 -1.08 25.18 13.41
C TRP A 129 -0.83 25.27 14.92
N GLY A 130 -0.52 26.47 15.47
CA GLY A 130 -0.37 26.65 16.92
C GLY A 130 -1.63 26.22 17.68
N ALA A 131 -2.79 26.74 17.28
CA ALA A 131 -4.06 26.39 17.94
C ALA A 131 -4.44 24.90 17.74
N ILE A 132 -4.11 24.32 16.58
CA ILE A 132 -4.33 22.87 16.33
C ILE A 132 -3.49 22.04 17.29
N VAL A 133 -2.23 22.37 17.48
CA VAL A 133 -1.31 21.66 18.36
C VAL A 133 -1.73 21.83 19.82
N ASP A 134 -2.05 23.04 20.26
CA ASP A 134 -2.48 23.33 21.63
C ASP A 134 -3.77 22.56 21.99
N SER A 135 -4.76 22.55 21.08
CA SER A 135 -5.99 21.80 21.28
C SER A 135 -5.75 20.28 21.30
N ALA A 136 -4.85 19.78 20.47
CA ALA A 136 -4.48 18.37 20.43
C ALA A 136 -3.70 17.94 21.70
N LEU A 137 -2.82 18.81 22.22
CA LEU A 137 -2.14 18.60 23.50
C LEU A 137 -3.15 18.53 24.65
N ALA A 138 -4.05 19.50 24.73
CA ALA A 138 -5.08 19.54 25.76
C ALA A 138 -6.00 18.31 25.74
N ALA A 139 -6.28 17.76 24.53
CA ALA A 139 -7.06 16.55 24.35
C ALA A 139 -6.25 15.25 24.48
N GLY A 140 -4.96 15.31 24.82
CA GLY A 140 -4.09 14.13 24.95
C GLY A 140 -3.83 13.38 23.63
N LYS A 141 -4.07 14.02 22.46
CA LYS A 141 -3.90 13.41 21.14
C LYS A 141 -2.45 13.32 20.67
N LEU A 142 -1.54 14.00 21.35
CA LEU A 142 -0.11 14.00 21.01
C LEU A 142 0.72 13.05 21.88
N ASN A 143 0.09 12.12 22.58
CA ASN A 143 0.77 11.05 23.31
C ASN A 143 1.15 9.92 22.33
N PHE A 144 2.25 10.09 21.60
CA PHE A 144 2.68 9.11 20.58
C PHE A 144 3.47 7.93 21.12
N ILE A 145 3.99 8.03 22.35
CA ILE A 145 4.93 7.05 22.89
C ILE A 145 4.30 6.38 24.10
N ASP A 146 3.92 5.13 23.93
CA ASP A 146 3.49 4.25 25.01
C ASP A 146 4.62 3.23 25.30
N TRP A 147 5.28 3.40 26.45
CA TRP A 147 6.36 2.53 26.92
C TRP A 147 5.84 1.30 27.69
N HIS A 148 4.53 1.07 27.69
CA HIS A 148 3.96 -0.07 28.40
C HIS A 148 4.54 -1.40 27.91
N LEU A 149 5.05 -2.20 28.85
CA LEU A 149 5.56 -3.54 28.63
C LEU A 149 4.45 -4.53 28.97
N GLY A 150 3.65 -4.94 27.98
CA GLY A 150 2.58 -5.91 28.17
C GLY A 150 1.97 -6.31 26.83
N PHE A 151 1.21 -7.41 26.82
CA PHE A 151 0.47 -7.89 25.65
C PHE A 151 -1.00 -7.42 25.62
N ASP A 152 -1.41 -6.64 26.61
CA ASP A 152 -2.75 -6.09 26.77
C ASP A 152 -3.02 -4.87 25.88
N ARG A 153 -1.95 -4.24 25.35
CA ARG A 153 -2.04 -3.08 24.44
C ARG A 153 -1.37 -3.33 23.13
N ALA A 154 -2.10 -3.08 22.04
CA ALA A 154 -1.62 -3.34 20.68
C ALA A 154 -0.59 -2.29 20.16
N HIS A 155 -0.64 -1.05 20.67
CA HIS A 155 0.12 0.09 20.13
C HIS A 155 1.16 0.61 21.14
N THR A 156 2.10 -0.24 21.54
CA THR A 156 3.25 0.14 22.37
C THR A 156 4.52 0.23 21.51
N VAL A 157 5.56 0.91 22.03
CA VAL A 157 6.87 1.00 21.36
C VAL A 157 7.44 -0.40 21.11
N PHE A 158 7.33 -1.31 22.06
CA PHE A 158 7.86 -2.67 21.93
C PHE A 158 7.09 -3.50 20.91
N ALA A 159 5.75 -3.43 20.91
CA ALA A 159 4.92 -4.07 19.90
C ALA A 159 5.23 -3.52 18.48
N GLY A 160 5.41 -2.21 18.36
CA GLY A 160 5.79 -1.55 17.10
C GLY A 160 7.18 -1.92 16.61
N LEU A 161 8.18 -1.96 17.49
CA LEU A 161 9.55 -2.30 17.11
C LEU A 161 9.69 -3.79 16.78
N ILE A 162 9.23 -4.68 17.64
CA ILE A 162 9.40 -6.13 17.48
C ILE A 162 8.37 -6.65 16.48
N GLY A 163 7.08 -6.50 16.76
CA GLY A 163 6.02 -6.98 15.89
C GLY A 163 6.05 -6.32 14.50
N GLY A 164 6.28 -5.01 14.44
CA GLY A 164 6.45 -4.28 13.19
C GLY A 164 7.70 -4.70 12.41
N ALA A 165 8.79 -5.11 13.07
CA ALA A 165 9.96 -5.66 12.40
C ALA A 165 9.64 -7.02 11.76
N PHE A 166 9.00 -7.95 12.48
CA PHE A 166 8.57 -9.24 11.94
C PHE A 166 7.57 -9.09 10.79
N LEU A 167 6.57 -8.21 10.92
CA LEU A 167 5.63 -7.91 9.86
C LEU A 167 6.33 -7.36 8.60
N ALA A 168 7.29 -6.46 8.78
CA ALA A 168 8.09 -5.91 7.68
C ALA A 168 8.99 -6.98 7.03
N MET A 169 9.53 -7.93 7.81
CA MET A 169 10.29 -9.06 7.28
C MET A 169 9.40 -9.98 6.45
N ALA A 170 8.22 -10.32 6.92
CA ALA A 170 7.26 -11.14 6.19
C ALA A 170 6.85 -10.46 4.86
N SER A 171 6.42 -9.19 4.91
CA SER A 171 5.92 -8.47 3.74
C SER A 171 7.01 -8.13 2.71
N HIS A 172 8.24 -7.84 3.13
CA HIS A 172 9.33 -7.44 2.21
C HIS A 172 10.32 -8.55 1.92
N GLY A 173 10.30 -9.62 2.70
CA GLY A 173 11.23 -10.73 2.54
C GLY A 173 10.59 -11.98 1.94
N ALA A 174 9.29 -12.20 2.11
CA ALA A 174 8.61 -13.43 1.67
C ALA A 174 7.44 -13.21 0.71
N ASP A 175 6.88 -12.00 0.62
CA ASP A 175 5.80 -11.67 -0.33
C ASP A 175 6.37 -11.52 -1.74
N GLN A 176 5.96 -12.41 -2.65
CA GLN A 176 6.44 -12.43 -4.05
C GLN A 176 6.21 -11.11 -4.77
N LEU A 177 5.13 -10.38 -4.48
CA LEU A 177 4.86 -9.07 -5.08
C LEU A 177 5.99 -8.05 -4.82
N ILE A 178 6.53 -8.04 -3.61
CA ILE A 178 7.61 -7.13 -3.23
C ILE A 178 8.96 -7.70 -3.64
N VAL A 179 9.20 -8.99 -3.41
CA VAL A 179 10.47 -9.65 -3.75
C VAL A 179 10.73 -9.57 -5.25
N GLN A 180 9.73 -9.79 -6.09
CA GLN A 180 9.88 -9.65 -7.56
C GLN A 180 10.35 -8.25 -7.98
N ARG A 181 9.84 -7.20 -7.33
CA ARG A 181 10.28 -5.82 -7.59
C ARG A 181 11.73 -5.59 -7.15
N LEU A 182 12.13 -6.14 -6.02
CA LEU A 182 13.51 -6.05 -5.55
C LEU A 182 14.48 -6.81 -6.48
N LEU A 183 14.08 -7.99 -6.95
CA LEU A 183 14.85 -8.79 -7.91
C LEU A 183 14.95 -8.14 -9.29
N SER A 184 14.04 -7.24 -9.66
CA SER A 184 14.14 -6.46 -10.89
C SER A 184 15.17 -5.31 -10.83
N SER A 185 15.80 -5.06 -9.68
CA SER A 185 16.85 -4.06 -9.52
C SER A 185 18.13 -4.50 -10.20
N ARG A 186 18.95 -3.54 -10.65
CA ARG A 186 20.19 -3.80 -11.40
C ARG A 186 21.26 -4.55 -10.59
N SER A 187 21.27 -4.35 -9.29
CA SER A 187 22.25 -4.96 -8.40
C SER A 187 21.69 -5.19 -7.00
N LEU A 188 22.33 -6.09 -6.24
CA LEU A 188 22.02 -6.30 -4.83
C LEU A 188 22.15 -5.00 -4.01
N ARG A 189 23.11 -4.13 -4.35
CA ARG A 189 23.27 -2.84 -3.71
C ARG A 189 22.05 -1.95 -3.94
N ASP A 190 21.56 -1.87 -5.17
CA ASP A 190 20.39 -1.07 -5.53
C ASP A 190 19.14 -1.61 -4.83
N ALA A 191 18.98 -2.93 -4.78
CA ALA A 191 17.88 -3.57 -4.06
C ALA A 191 17.91 -3.27 -2.55
N ARG A 192 19.10 -3.29 -1.93
CA ARG A 192 19.27 -2.91 -0.51
C ARG A 192 18.90 -1.45 -0.27
N VAL A 193 19.40 -0.55 -1.10
CA VAL A 193 19.08 0.88 -1.01
C VAL A 193 17.58 1.09 -1.21
N ALA A 194 16.96 0.41 -2.17
CA ALA A 194 15.53 0.52 -2.44
C ALA A 194 14.69 0.05 -1.24
N VAL A 195 14.98 -1.13 -0.67
CA VAL A 195 14.16 -1.67 0.43
C VAL A 195 14.34 -0.89 1.73
N ILE A 196 15.56 -0.45 2.06
CA ILE A 196 15.81 0.36 3.27
C ILE A 196 15.26 1.78 3.07
N GLY A 197 15.58 2.41 1.93
CA GLY A 197 15.12 3.75 1.60
C GLY A 197 13.60 3.87 1.55
N SER A 198 12.92 2.87 0.97
CA SER A 198 11.45 2.81 1.01
C SER A 198 10.90 2.77 2.45
N GLY A 199 11.64 2.17 3.40
CA GLY A 199 11.27 2.19 4.82
C GLY A 199 11.32 3.59 5.44
N VAL A 200 12.31 4.40 5.06
CA VAL A 200 12.44 5.79 5.50
C VAL A 200 11.33 6.65 4.86
N VAL A 201 11.14 6.52 3.55
CA VAL A 201 10.08 7.27 2.84
C VAL A 201 8.70 6.97 3.42
N VAL A 202 8.38 5.70 3.66
CA VAL A 202 7.10 5.30 4.27
C VAL A 202 6.97 5.88 5.68
N PHE A 203 8.03 5.89 6.49
CA PHE A 203 8.01 6.51 7.81
C PHE A 203 7.67 8.00 7.74
N LEU A 204 8.32 8.75 6.85
CA LEU A 204 8.05 10.18 6.63
C LEU A 204 6.62 10.41 6.12
N GLN A 205 6.15 9.56 5.21
CA GLN A 205 4.77 9.62 4.68
C GLN A 205 3.74 9.39 5.79
N PHE A 206 3.92 8.37 6.63
CA PHE A 206 3.02 8.14 7.78
C PHE A 206 3.03 9.33 8.74
N THR A 207 4.19 9.91 9.03
CA THR A 207 4.31 11.11 9.87
C THR A 207 3.50 12.27 9.27
N LEU A 208 3.65 12.53 7.96
CA LEU A 208 2.88 13.55 7.24
C LEU A 208 1.37 13.35 7.42
N PHE A 209 0.86 12.13 7.18
CA PHE A 209 -0.58 11.86 7.27
C PHE A 209 -1.10 11.80 8.72
N LEU A 210 -0.27 11.50 9.70
CA LEU A 210 -0.64 11.64 11.12
C LEU A 210 -0.87 13.12 11.48
N PHE A 211 -0.01 14.03 11.00
CA PHE A 211 -0.26 15.48 11.15
C PHE A 211 -1.55 15.92 10.45
N VAL A 212 -1.80 15.45 9.23
CA VAL A 212 -3.08 15.69 8.56
C VAL A 212 -4.25 15.19 9.43
N GLY A 213 -4.14 14.01 10.02
CA GLY A 213 -5.16 13.43 10.91
C GLY A 213 -5.44 14.31 12.13
N ILE A 214 -4.41 14.89 12.76
CA ILE A 214 -4.56 15.84 13.88
C ILE A 214 -5.28 17.11 13.42
N GLY A 215 -4.92 17.65 12.27
CA GLY A 215 -5.58 18.83 11.70
C GLY A 215 -7.04 18.56 11.35
N LEU A 216 -7.36 17.40 10.77
CA LEU A 216 -8.74 16.99 10.48
C LEU A 216 -9.57 16.81 11.76
N TRP A 217 -8.99 16.22 12.78
CA TRP A 217 -9.64 16.11 14.08
C TRP A 217 -9.98 17.50 14.65
N SER A 218 -9.06 18.44 14.56
CA SER A 218 -9.28 19.81 15.01
C SER A 218 -10.35 20.55 14.17
N LEU A 219 -10.33 20.37 12.84
CA LEU A 219 -11.28 21.00 11.94
C LEU A 219 -12.72 20.49 12.13
N TYR A 220 -12.86 19.19 12.33
CA TYR A 220 -14.17 18.51 12.40
C TYR A 220 -14.63 18.21 13.82
N GLN A 221 -14.18 18.94 14.82
CA GLN A 221 -14.65 18.79 16.20
C GLN A 221 -16.17 18.89 16.29
N GLY A 222 -16.80 17.86 16.88
CA GLY A 222 -18.26 17.79 17.04
C GLY A 222 -19.02 17.30 15.81
N ARG A 223 -18.38 17.10 14.65
CA ARG A 223 -19.02 16.49 13.48
C ARG A 223 -19.01 14.97 13.58
N VAL A 224 -20.18 14.36 13.47
CA VAL A 224 -20.32 12.89 13.42
C VAL A 224 -20.23 12.43 11.97
N PHE A 225 -19.33 11.48 11.71
CA PHE A 225 -19.19 10.83 10.40
C PHE A 225 -19.77 9.43 10.46
N THR A 226 -20.40 8.99 9.37
CA THR A 226 -21.00 7.64 9.25
C THR A 226 -19.92 6.56 9.40
N THR A 227 -18.73 6.80 8.85
CA THR A 227 -17.58 5.93 8.96
C THR A 227 -16.31 6.79 9.13
N PRO A 228 -15.31 6.34 9.91
CA PRO A 228 -14.02 7.04 10.03
C PRO A 228 -13.34 7.25 8.68
N ASP A 229 -13.50 6.32 7.74
CA ASP A 229 -12.88 6.36 6.41
C ASP A 229 -13.43 7.48 5.52
N SER A 230 -14.58 8.07 5.86
CA SER A 230 -15.16 9.19 5.11
C SER A 230 -14.58 10.55 5.46
N VAL A 231 -13.83 10.69 6.55
CA VAL A 231 -13.31 12.00 7.04
C VAL A 231 -12.39 12.66 6.02
N PHE A 232 -11.36 11.96 5.55
CA PHE A 232 -10.39 12.53 4.61
C PHE A 232 -10.96 12.75 3.20
N PRO A 233 -11.75 11.84 2.62
CA PRO A 233 -12.47 12.11 1.37
C PRO A 233 -13.40 13.32 1.45
N THR A 234 -14.12 13.50 2.56
CA THR A 234 -14.96 14.69 2.78
C THR A 234 -14.12 15.97 2.77
N PHE A 235 -12.98 15.96 3.46
CA PHE A 235 -12.07 17.11 3.46
C PHE A 235 -11.56 17.43 2.04
N ILE A 236 -11.20 16.43 1.25
CA ILE A 236 -10.77 16.61 -0.13
C ILE A 236 -11.86 17.36 -0.93
N ILE A 237 -13.11 16.92 -0.82
CA ILE A 237 -14.25 17.48 -1.58
C ILE A 237 -14.61 18.87 -1.09
N GLU A 238 -14.62 19.10 0.23
CA GLU A 238 -15.12 20.37 0.82
C GLU A 238 -14.08 21.49 0.84
N GLN A 239 -12.79 21.14 0.99
CA GLN A 239 -11.75 22.13 1.32
C GLN A 239 -10.67 22.29 0.25
N MET A 240 -10.52 21.34 -0.67
CA MET A 240 -9.46 21.42 -1.67
C MET A 240 -9.90 22.14 -2.94
N PRO A 241 -8.98 22.83 -3.65
CA PRO A 241 -9.27 23.42 -4.96
C PRO A 241 -9.73 22.36 -5.98
N HIS A 242 -10.66 22.71 -6.85
CA HIS A 242 -11.31 21.79 -7.81
C HIS A 242 -10.32 20.97 -8.64
N GLY A 243 -9.25 21.59 -9.16
CA GLY A 243 -8.22 20.86 -9.93
C GLY A 243 -7.46 19.83 -9.10
N LEU A 244 -7.19 20.11 -7.82
CA LEU A 244 -6.52 19.20 -6.91
C LEU A 244 -7.44 18.04 -6.50
N ILE A 245 -8.72 18.28 -6.34
CA ILE A 245 -9.72 17.22 -6.08
C ILE A 245 -9.68 16.17 -7.19
N GLY A 246 -9.79 16.60 -8.45
CA GLY A 246 -9.75 15.70 -9.60
C GLY A 246 -8.44 14.92 -9.70
N LEU A 247 -7.31 15.59 -9.46
CA LEU A 247 -5.98 14.96 -9.47
C LEU A 247 -5.84 13.90 -8.38
N LEU A 248 -6.29 14.19 -7.16
CA LEU A 248 -6.24 13.23 -6.04
C LEU A 248 -7.15 12.03 -6.25
N LEU A 249 -8.38 12.25 -6.74
CA LEU A 249 -9.30 11.16 -7.07
C LEU A 249 -8.72 10.27 -8.18
N ALA A 250 -8.17 10.87 -9.24
CA ALA A 250 -7.51 10.12 -10.31
C ALA A 250 -6.29 9.34 -9.78
N ALA A 251 -5.50 9.91 -8.87
CA ALA A 251 -4.37 9.24 -8.25
C ALA A 251 -4.78 8.06 -7.37
N ILE A 252 -5.88 8.17 -6.63
CA ILE A 252 -6.44 7.07 -5.82
C ILE A 252 -6.85 5.90 -6.73
N LEU A 253 -7.58 6.17 -7.81
CA LEU A 253 -7.96 5.15 -8.78
C LEU A 253 -6.73 4.50 -9.44
N ALA A 254 -5.79 5.33 -9.89
CA ALA A 254 -4.56 4.85 -10.52
C ALA A 254 -3.71 4.00 -9.56
N ALA A 255 -3.63 4.37 -8.27
CA ALA A 255 -2.91 3.60 -7.26
C ALA A 255 -3.49 2.20 -7.05
N THR A 256 -4.81 2.09 -7.10
CA THR A 256 -5.46 0.78 -7.00
C THR A 256 -5.21 -0.07 -8.24
N MET A 257 -5.31 0.51 -9.44
CA MET A 257 -4.98 -0.20 -10.68
C MET A 257 -3.52 -0.66 -10.70
N SER A 258 -2.58 0.15 -10.21
CA SER A 258 -1.16 -0.21 -10.13
C SER A 258 -0.91 -1.35 -9.15
N THR A 259 -1.55 -1.34 -7.99
CA THR A 259 -1.44 -2.44 -7.02
C THR A 259 -2.01 -3.74 -7.60
N HIS A 260 -3.15 -3.68 -8.27
CA HIS A 260 -3.78 -4.82 -8.92
C HIS A 260 -2.91 -5.37 -10.08
N SER A 261 -2.32 -4.50 -10.88
CA SER A 261 -1.35 -4.88 -11.91
C SER A 261 -0.14 -5.63 -11.33
N GLY A 262 0.42 -5.13 -10.22
CA GLY A 262 1.50 -5.80 -9.50
C GLY A 262 1.09 -7.18 -8.97
N ALA A 263 -0.13 -7.31 -8.47
CA ALA A 263 -0.67 -8.59 -8.00
C ALA A 263 -0.81 -9.59 -9.16
N ILE A 264 -1.39 -9.19 -10.28
CA ILE A 264 -1.51 -10.04 -11.49
C ILE A 264 -0.13 -10.53 -11.93
N ASN A 265 0.87 -9.66 -12.01
CA ASN A 265 2.22 -10.04 -12.40
C ASN A 265 2.86 -11.03 -11.43
N SER A 266 2.70 -10.83 -10.11
CA SER A 266 3.28 -11.72 -9.12
C SER A 266 2.58 -13.09 -9.07
N LEU A 267 1.25 -13.12 -9.24
CA LEU A 267 0.47 -14.34 -9.36
C LEU A 267 0.86 -15.14 -10.62
N ALA A 268 1.00 -14.45 -11.75
CA ALA A 268 1.43 -15.07 -13.00
C ALA A 268 2.85 -15.63 -12.90
N ALA A 269 3.79 -14.91 -12.28
CA ALA A 269 5.15 -15.37 -12.04
C ALA A 269 5.16 -16.61 -11.14
N ALA A 270 4.44 -16.60 -10.03
CA ALA A 270 4.34 -17.74 -9.12
C ALA A 270 3.70 -18.96 -9.81
N ALA A 271 2.58 -18.77 -10.51
CA ALA A 271 1.92 -19.86 -11.25
C ALA A 271 2.84 -20.48 -12.29
N THR A 272 3.54 -19.65 -13.08
CA THR A 272 4.41 -20.11 -14.16
C THR A 272 5.67 -20.78 -13.63
N HIS A 273 6.43 -20.11 -12.77
CA HIS A 273 7.75 -20.57 -12.36
C HIS A 273 7.69 -21.64 -11.27
N ASP A 274 6.72 -21.57 -10.34
CA ASP A 274 6.69 -22.46 -9.19
C ASP A 274 5.78 -23.70 -9.40
N LEU A 275 4.77 -23.59 -10.30
CA LEU A 275 3.84 -24.68 -10.55
C LEU A 275 3.99 -25.28 -11.93
N TYR A 276 3.92 -24.46 -13.00
CA TYR A 276 3.87 -24.96 -14.38
C TYR A 276 5.23 -25.48 -14.88
N LEU A 277 6.28 -24.66 -14.86
CA LEU A 277 7.60 -25.06 -15.36
C LEU A 277 8.21 -26.27 -14.67
N PRO A 278 8.06 -26.49 -13.36
CA PRO A 278 8.56 -27.71 -12.72
C PRO A 278 7.74 -28.99 -13.03
N LEU A 279 6.66 -28.90 -13.80
CA LEU A 279 5.83 -30.03 -14.26
C LEU A 279 6.15 -30.44 -15.70
N THR A 280 6.73 -29.52 -16.46
CA THR A 280 7.13 -29.71 -17.87
C THR A 280 8.62 -29.93 -18.02
#